data_7e6ebacb6222f16df0328d039231c299
#
_entry.id   7e6ebacb6222f16df0328d039231c299
#
_cell.length_a   1.000
_cell.length_b   1.000
_cell.length_c   1.000
_cell.angle_alpha   90.00
_cell.angle_beta   90.00
_cell.angle_gamma   90.00
#
_symmetry.space_group_name_H-M   'P 1'
#
loop_
_entity.id
_entity.type
_entity.pdbx_description
1 polymer ?
#
loop_
_entity_poly.entity_id
_entity_poly.type
_entity_poly.pdbx_seq_one_letter_code
_entity_poly.pdbx_strand_id
1 'polypeptide(L)'
;MSEANDYSYNIASVEKTIRLIELLAETNGELSVLQIAKRLDTHASSADRFLITLQNLGYVDKCEQIGKYRLTDRLLKIASNLIVRHPLTVRYLDVMHTLAYNLNATTHIMAFYGLSTITLHKDLQ
;
A
#
# COMPACT_ATOMS: atom_id res chain seq x y z
N MET A 1 19.60 -13.88 14.22
CA MET A 1 20.17 -12.56 14.58
C MET A 1 19.07 -11.53 14.44
N SER A 2 18.57 -11.01 15.54
CA SER A 2 17.65 -9.89 15.50
C SER A 2 18.50 -8.66 15.16
N GLU A 3 18.35 -8.13 13.97
CA GLU A 3 18.85 -6.80 13.65
C GLU A 3 18.13 -5.83 14.59
N ALA A 4 18.88 -5.28 15.54
CA ALA A 4 18.41 -4.18 16.34
C ALA A 4 18.13 -3.04 15.36
N ASN A 5 16.86 -2.78 15.10
CA ASN A 5 16.40 -1.69 14.25
C ASN A 5 16.83 -0.39 14.95
N ASP A 6 17.91 0.20 14.49
CA ASP A 6 18.45 1.43 15.08
C ASP A 6 17.57 2.61 14.65
N TYR A 7 16.50 2.84 15.44
CA TYR A 7 15.57 3.96 15.23
C TYR A 7 16.21 5.35 15.41
N SER A 8 17.49 5.41 15.82
CA SER A 8 18.18 6.69 16.04
C SER A 8 18.38 7.51 14.76
N TYR A 9 18.37 6.84 13.61
CA TYR A 9 18.50 7.47 12.29
C TYR A 9 17.19 7.75 11.57
N ASN A 10 16.04 7.47 12.18
CA ASN A 10 14.76 7.69 11.54
C ASN A 10 14.44 9.19 11.44
N ILE A 11 14.07 9.61 10.24
CA ILE A 11 13.53 10.95 10.01
C ILE A 11 12.05 10.94 10.35
N ALA A 12 11.67 11.65 11.41
CA ALA A 12 10.32 11.61 11.96
C ALA A 12 9.23 11.99 10.94
N SER A 13 9.49 12.96 10.08
CA SER A 13 8.53 13.36 9.04
C SER A 13 8.31 12.29 7.98
N VAL A 14 9.36 11.55 7.60
CA VAL A 14 9.25 10.43 6.66
C VAL A 14 8.46 9.30 7.29
N GLU A 15 8.78 8.92 8.52
CA GLU A 15 8.06 7.88 9.26
C GLU A 15 6.58 8.20 9.39
N LYS A 16 6.25 9.41 9.84
CA LYS A 16 4.85 9.84 10.00
C LYS A 16 4.10 9.91 8.67
N THR A 17 4.77 10.27 7.58
CA THR A 17 4.17 10.29 6.25
C THR A 17 3.83 8.89 5.77
N ILE A 18 4.71 7.91 5.97
CA ILE A 18 4.42 6.50 5.65
C ILE A 18 3.26 5.97 6.51
N ARG A 19 3.27 6.24 7.82
CA ARG A 19 2.16 5.88 8.71
C ARG A 19 0.83 6.52 8.30
N LEU A 20 0.86 7.73 7.76
CA LEU A 20 -0.33 8.39 7.22
C LEU A 20 -0.91 7.63 6.02
N ILE A 21 -0.07 7.17 5.11
CA ILE A 21 -0.50 6.35 3.97
C ILE A 21 -1.15 5.05 4.46
N GLU A 22 -0.51 4.35 5.38
CA GLU A 22 -1.04 3.12 5.98
C GLU A 22 -2.38 3.37 6.69
N LEU A 23 -2.47 4.44 7.48
CA LEU A 23 -3.69 4.83 8.18
C LEU A 23 -4.86 5.10 7.21
N LEU A 24 -4.61 5.84 6.14
CA LEU A 24 -5.63 6.11 5.12
C LEU A 24 -6.07 4.84 4.39
N ALA A 25 -5.15 3.89 4.17
CA ALA A 25 -5.47 2.60 3.57
C ALA A 25 -6.35 1.72 4.47
N GLU A 26 -6.12 1.74 5.79
CA GLU A 26 -6.82 0.89 6.77
C GLU A 26 -8.24 1.42 7.13
N THR A 27 -8.47 2.72 7.01
CA THR A 27 -9.67 3.39 7.53
C THR A 27 -10.72 3.76 6.50
N ASN A 28 -10.82 3.05 5.38
CA ASN A 28 -11.66 3.42 4.23
C ASN A 28 -11.34 4.80 3.62
N GLY A 29 -10.26 5.42 4.06
CA GLY A 29 -9.61 6.53 3.39
C GLY A 29 -10.22 7.91 3.58
N GLU A 30 -11.23 8.10 4.43
CA GLU A 30 -11.87 9.41 4.60
C GLU A 30 -11.65 9.97 6.00
N LEU A 31 -10.47 10.54 6.23
CA LEU A 31 -10.12 11.16 7.50
C LEU A 31 -9.90 12.66 7.37
N SER A 32 -10.30 13.40 8.40
CA SER A 32 -9.98 14.82 8.55
C SER A 32 -8.55 15.03 9.07
N VAL A 33 -8.01 16.24 8.86
CA VAL A 33 -6.68 16.63 9.38
C VAL A 33 -6.57 16.40 10.88
N LEU A 34 -7.61 16.73 11.66
CA LEU A 34 -7.60 16.56 13.11
C LEU A 34 -7.58 15.07 13.52
N GLN A 35 -8.33 14.24 12.82
CA GLN A 35 -8.31 12.78 13.06
C GLN A 35 -6.95 12.18 12.75
N ILE A 36 -6.34 12.59 11.65
CA ILE A 36 -5.01 12.17 11.23
C ILE A 36 -3.96 12.62 12.25
N ALA A 37 -3.98 13.88 12.65
CA ALA A 37 -3.03 14.43 13.63
C ALA A 37 -3.08 13.67 14.94
N LYS A 38 -4.29 13.37 15.44
CA LYS A 38 -4.50 12.60 16.66
C LYS A 38 -3.95 11.17 16.54
N ARG A 39 -4.21 10.49 15.42
CA ARG A 39 -3.75 9.11 15.17
C ARG A 39 -2.24 9.00 14.99
N LEU A 40 -1.60 10.03 14.44
CA LEU A 40 -0.15 10.07 14.21
C LEU A 40 0.62 10.69 15.37
N ASP A 41 -0.06 11.10 16.43
CA ASP A 41 0.55 11.83 17.55
C ASP A 41 1.41 13.01 17.07
N THR A 42 0.79 13.90 16.33
CA THR A 42 1.44 15.08 15.74
C THR A 42 0.51 16.30 15.77
N HIS A 43 1.06 17.48 15.53
CA HIS A 43 0.27 18.70 15.42
C HIS A 43 -0.54 18.73 14.12
N ALA A 44 -1.73 19.34 14.16
CA ALA A 44 -2.58 19.51 12.98
C ALA A 44 -1.86 20.20 11.82
N SER A 45 -1.02 21.21 12.12
CA SER A 45 -0.19 21.91 11.13
C SER A 45 0.81 21.00 10.43
N SER A 46 1.39 20.04 11.15
CA SER A 46 2.30 19.04 10.57
C SER A 46 1.54 18.02 9.71
N ALA A 47 0.41 17.53 10.19
CA ALA A 47 -0.46 16.63 9.42
C ALA A 47 -0.93 17.27 8.11
N ASP A 48 -1.33 18.55 8.18
CA ASP A 48 -1.71 19.32 7.00
C ASP A 48 -0.57 19.42 5.96
N ARG A 49 0.64 19.69 6.41
CA ARG A 49 1.82 19.74 5.54
C ARG A 49 2.13 18.39 4.89
N PHE A 50 1.97 17.29 5.62
CA PHE A 50 2.15 15.94 5.05
C PHE A 50 1.09 15.67 3.97
N LEU A 51 -0.17 16.01 4.23
CA LEU A 51 -1.27 15.86 3.28
C LEU A 51 -1.07 16.71 2.02
N ILE A 52 -0.68 17.97 2.15
CA ILE A 52 -0.37 18.85 1.01
C ILE A 52 0.76 18.26 0.18
N THR A 53 1.81 17.77 0.81
CA THR A 53 2.93 17.14 0.12
C THR A 53 2.48 15.91 -0.66
N LEU A 54 1.72 15.02 -0.03
CA LEU A 54 1.19 13.81 -0.67
C LEU A 54 0.19 14.15 -1.79
N GLN A 55 -0.60 15.20 -1.62
CA GLN A 55 -1.52 15.70 -2.66
C GLN A 55 -0.75 16.24 -3.87
N ASN A 56 0.28 17.04 -3.65
CA ASN A 56 1.14 17.55 -4.72
C ASN A 56 1.86 16.43 -5.48
N LEU A 57 2.20 15.34 -4.80
CA LEU A 57 2.81 14.15 -5.40
C LEU A 57 1.77 13.21 -6.04
N GLY A 58 0.49 13.45 -5.85
CA GLY A 58 -0.60 12.67 -6.45
C GLY A 58 -1.00 11.41 -5.67
N TYR A 59 -0.58 11.25 -4.41
CA TYR A 59 -0.91 10.09 -3.58
C TYR A 59 -2.19 10.25 -2.76
N VAL A 60 -2.61 11.48 -2.51
CA VAL A 60 -3.78 11.83 -1.71
C VAL A 60 -4.63 12.82 -2.47
N ASP A 61 -5.95 12.70 -2.32
CA ASP A 61 -6.95 13.63 -2.81
C ASP A 61 -7.89 14.07 -1.71
N LYS A 62 -8.50 15.24 -1.90
CA LYS A 62 -9.63 15.69 -1.09
C LYS A 62 -10.89 14.93 -1.51
N CYS A 63 -11.63 14.45 -0.51
CA CYS A 63 -12.95 13.88 -0.76
C CYS A 63 -13.98 14.98 -1.11
N GLU A 64 -15.10 14.58 -1.71
CA GLU A 64 -16.24 15.50 -1.92
C GLU A 64 -16.74 16.08 -0.61
N GLN A 65 -16.69 15.29 0.47
CA GLN A 65 -16.97 15.78 1.81
C GLN A 65 -15.86 16.70 2.29
N ILE A 66 -16.21 17.95 2.61
CA ILE A 66 -15.27 19.00 3.00
C ILE A 66 -14.38 18.55 4.17
N GLY A 67 -13.08 18.78 4.01
CA GLY A 67 -12.08 18.56 5.05
C GLY A 67 -11.64 17.11 5.26
N LYS A 68 -12.01 16.20 4.37
CA LYS A 68 -11.55 14.81 4.41
C LYS A 68 -10.63 14.47 3.25
N TYR A 69 -9.76 13.47 3.47
CA TYR A 69 -8.73 13.04 2.53
C TYR A 69 -8.75 11.53 2.34
N ARG A 70 -8.38 11.08 1.15
CA ARG A 70 -8.26 9.67 0.78
C ARG A 70 -7.04 9.42 -0.09
N LEU A 71 -6.60 8.15 -0.16
CA LEU A 71 -5.55 7.73 -1.09
C LEU A 71 -6.08 7.70 -2.53
N THR A 72 -5.19 7.94 -3.48
CA THR A 72 -5.45 7.81 -4.91
C THR A 72 -5.00 6.44 -5.43
N ASP A 73 -5.33 6.15 -6.69
CA ASP A 73 -4.89 4.93 -7.38
C ASP A 73 -3.38 4.89 -7.69
N ARG A 74 -2.63 5.97 -7.37
CA ARG A 74 -1.19 6.01 -7.62
C ARG A 74 -0.43 4.91 -6.89
N LEU A 75 -0.86 4.52 -5.70
CA LEU A 75 -0.28 3.38 -4.96
C LEU A 75 -0.51 2.04 -5.67
N LEU A 76 -1.64 1.87 -6.36
CA LEU A 76 -1.91 0.67 -7.15
C LEU A 76 -0.91 0.49 -8.28
N LYS A 77 -0.49 1.59 -8.91
CA LYS A 77 0.54 1.57 -9.95
C LYS A 77 1.89 1.09 -9.40
N ILE A 78 2.28 1.56 -8.22
CA ILE A 78 3.50 1.08 -7.55
C ILE A 78 3.37 -0.40 -7.19
N ALA A 79 2.25 -0.80 -6.59
CA ALA A 79 1.99 -2.19 -6.24
C ALA A 79 2.00 -3.11 -7.46
N SER A 80 1.40 -2.69 -8.59
CA SER A 80 1.39 -3.48 -9.82
C SER A 80 2.80 -3.72 -10.36
N ASN A 81 3.67 -2.73 -10.31
CA ASN A 81 5.08 -2.89 -10.70
C ASN A 81 5.81 -3.91 -9.82
N LEU A 82 5.53 -3.93 -8.53
CA LEU A 82 6.09 -4.91 -7.60
C LEU A 82 5.55 -6.33 -7.87
N ILE A 83 4.25 -6.46 -8.13
CA ILE A 83 3.58 -7.74 -8.41
C ILE A 83 4.13 -8.37 -9.70
N VAL A 84 4.21 -7.60 -10.79
CA VAL A 84 4.70 -8.09 -12.09
C VAL A 84 6.14 -8.59 -12.01
N ARG A 85 6.98 -7.95 -11.19
CA ARG A 85 8.39 -8.30 -10.99
C ARG A 85 8.63 -9.24 -9.82
N HIS A 86 7.58 -9.69 -9.15
CA HIS A 86 7.73 -10.58 -8.01
C HIS A 86 8.43 -11.89 -8.43
N PRO A 87 9.48 -12.34 -7.72
CA PRO A 87 10.26 -13.52 -8.13
C PRO A 87 9.43 -14.78 -8.34
N LEU A 88 8.38 -14.99 -7.56
CA LEU A 88 7.47 -16.13 -7.73
C LEU A 88 6.70 -16.04 -9.04
N THR A 89 6.20 -14.87 -9.40
CA THR A 89 5.49 -14.67 -10.66
C THR A 89 6.41 -14.95 -11.84
N VAL A 90 7.58 -14.31 -11.86
CA VAL A 90 8.55 -14.45 -12.97
C VAL A 90 9.01 -15.90 -13.12
N ARG A 91 9.25 -16.61 -12.01
CA ARG A 91 9.80 -17.96 -12.02
C ARG A 91 8.80 -19.03 -12.41
N TYR A 92 7.54 -18.88 -12.03
CA TYR A 92 6.54 -19.95 -12.16
C TYR A 92 5.42 -19.68 -13.19
N LEU A 93 5.52 -18.61 -13.96
CA LEU A 93 4.49 -18.24 -14.92
C LEU A 93 4.19 -19.37 -15.93
N ASP A 94 5.23 -19.95 -16.52
CA ASP A 94 5.09 -21.03 -17.50
C ASP A 94 4.47 -22.31 -16.89
N VAL A 95 4.83 -22.60 -15.65
CA VAL A 95 4.24 -23.72 -14.90
C VAL A 95 2.75 -23.48 -14.65
N MET A 96 2.37 -22.26 -14.32
CA MET A 96 0.98 -21.87 -14.11
C MET A 96 0.13 -22.04 -15.36
N HIS A 97 0.63 -21.56 -16.50
CA HIS A 97 -0.05 -21.75 -17.80
C HIS A 97 -0.24 -23.22 -18.14
N THR A 98 0.82 -24.02 -17.96
CA THR A 98 0.77 -25.46 -18.23
C THR A 98 -0.25 -26.17 -17.32
N LEU A 99 -0.27 -25.84 -16.04
CA LEU A 99 -1.23 -26.41 -15.10
C LEU A 99 -2.67 -26.00 -15.44
N ALA A 100 -2.91 -24.72 -15.70
CA ALA A 100 -4.24 -24.24 -16.07
C ALA A 100 -4.78 -24.97 -17.32
N TYR A 101 -3.94 -25.10 -18.33
CA TYR A 101 -4.29 -25.79 -19.57
C TYR A 101 -4.57 -27.29 -19.33
N ASN A 102 -3.64 -28.00 -18.68
CA ASN A 102 -3.76 -29.46 -18.50
C ASN A 102 -4.91 -29.86 -17.59
N LEU A 103 -5.21 -29.06 -16.58
CA LEU A 103 -6.27 -29.33 -15.61
C LEU A 103 -7.62 -28.73 -16.00
N ASN A 104 -7.65 -27.90 -17.06
CA ASN A 104 -8.81 -27.11 -17.44
C ASN A 104 -9.39 -26.35 -16.23
N ALA A 105 -8.52 -25.70 -15.48
CA ALA A 105 -8.84 -25.06 -14.22
C ALA A 105 -8.11 -23.72 -14.06
N THR A 106 -8.70 -22.83 -13.28
CA THR A 106 -8.04 -21.58 -12.90
C THR A 106 -6.95 -21.84 -11.87
N THR A 107 -5.77 -21.28 -12.09
CA THR A 107 -4.63 -21.37 -11.19
C THR A 107 -4.26 -20.01 -10.61
N HIS A 108 -3.75 -19.98 -9.39
CA HIS A 108 -3.36 -18.76 -8.70
C HIS A 108 -1.98 -18.89 -8.06
N ILE A 109 -1.17 -17.83 -8.14
CA ILE A 109 -0.02 -17.63 -7.26
C ILE A 109 -0.42 -16.60 -6.21
N MET A 110 -0.28 -16.97 -4.96
CA MET A 110 -0.60 -16.11 -3.82
C MET A 110 0.59 -15.99 -2.88
N ALA A 111 0.85 -14.78 -2.39
CA ALA A 111 1.84 -14.54 -1.34
C ALA A 111 1.14 -14.27 -0.01
N PHE A 112 1.71 -14.79 1.06
CA PHE A 112 1.22 -14.57 2.42
C PHE A 112 1.98 -13.44 3.09
N TYR A 113 1.25 -12.51 3.69
CA TYR A 113 1.77 -11.39 4.47
C TYR A 113 1.05 -11.35 5.82
N GLY A 114 1.64 -12.01 6.82
CA GLY A 114 1.01 -12.18 8.12
C GLY A 114 -0.30 -12.96 8.00
N LEU A 115 -1.42 -12.33 8.33
CA LEU A 115 -2.76 -12.92 8.22
C LEU A 115 -3.48 -12.62 6.89
N SER A 116 -2.81 -11.91 5.98
CA SER A 116 -3.38 -11.52 4.69
C SER A 116 -2.71 -12.25 3.54
N THR A 117 -3.42 -12.37 2.43
CA THR A 117 -2.89 -12.89 1.18
C THR A 117 -3.02 -11.88 0.06
N ILE A 118 -2.05 -11.86 -0.84
CA ILE A 118 -2.10 -11.06 -2.06
C ILE A 118 -1.99 -12.02 -3.25
N THR A 119 -2.94 -11.93 -4.18
CA THR A 119 -2.87 -12.66 -5.44
C THR A 119 -1.87 -11.96 -6.36
N LEU A 120 -0.77 -12.65 -6.67
CA LEU A 120 0.28 -12.13 -7.54
C LEU A 120 -0.04 -12.37 -9.02
N HIS A 121 -0.63 -13.50 -9.35
CA HIS A 121 -1.02 -13.86 -10.70
C HIS A 121 -2.21 -14.83 -10.67
N LYS A 122 -3.05 -14.72 -11.68
CA LYS A 122 -4.19 -15.61 -11.91
C LYS A 122 -4.23 -15.97 -13.38
N ASP A 123 -4.23 -17.27 -13.65
CA ASP A 123 -4.40 -17.82 -14.98
C ASP A 123 -5.80 -18.40 -15.12
N LEU A 124 -6.54 -17.88 -16.08
CA LEU A 124 -7.93 -18.27 -16.37
C LEU A 124 -7.96 -19.28 -17.52
N GLN A 125 -8.74 -20.30 -17.34
CA GLN A 125 -9.21 -21.13 -18.46
C GLN A 125 -10.56 -20.64 -18.92
#